data_e88aa485d33384c7cbfd933f0a2d4aba
#
_entry.id   e88aa485d33384c7cbfd933f0a2d4aba
#
_cell.length_a   1.000
_cell.length_b   1.000
_cell.length_c   1.000
_cell.angle_alpha   90.00
_cell.angle_beta   90.00
_cell.angle_gamma   90.00
#
_symmetry.space_group_name_H-M   'P 1'
#
loop_
_entity.id
_entity.type
_entity.pdbx_description
1 polymer ?
#
loop_
_entity_poly.entity_id
_entity_poly.type
_entity_poly.pdbx_seq_one_letter_code
_entity_poly.pdbx_strand_id
1 'polypeptide(L)'
;MNDQQIEQLLSLEDNENKSKKKKRRKKKLLIGTFGGLGSLAAIFLFMFYGPWSGFRNLWITTAMTTMNHRYLATSLYSDETIRKVLAQNEIIEPEGSTNTNLIKFEKYKRQGSYKNKYEEEILDRDKDALYKVIDIQGKSYNGFLVAIYDPSRISIATSKYLGKRGESILTVSKENNAIIAMNAGGFYDPDWNSNGAQPHGTVIKNGKVVSDFDDANMGGGFIGFDKDNKLVLGKFSKEEALKKGLRDAVEFGPFLIINGKSAFVKGNGGWGIAPRTAIGQRKDGIALFLVINGRLATSIGADMSDLTEVMENYGAANAANLDGGSSTELVINNKIINTPVAGGENGLRNMSTFWVVK
;
A
#
# COMPACT_ATOMS: atom_id res chain seq x y z
N MET A 1 -29.26 66.31 -46.27
CA MET A 1 -29.32 64.93 -45.83
C MET A 1 -30.61 64.77 -45.00
N ASN A 2 -31.46 63.85 -45.33
CA ASN A 2 -32.72 63.72 -44.60
C ASN A 2 -32.51 62.81 -43.38
N ASP A 3 -33.40 62.89 -42.41
CA ASP A 3 -33.25 62.14 -41.13
C ASP A 3 -33.06 60.62 -41.29
N GLN A 4 -33.67 60.03 -42.32
CA GLN A 4 -33.48 58.62 -42.66
C GLN A 4 -32.04 58.24 -43.08
N GLN A 5 -31.34 59.13 -43.76
CA GLN A 5 -29.95 58.96 -44.20
C GLN A 5 -28.99 59.03 -42.96
N ILE A 6 -29.31 59.88 -41.99
CA ILE A 6 -28.55 60.02 -40.75
C ILE A 6 -28.71 58.75 -39.88
N GLU A 7 -29.94 58.24 -39.72
CA GLU A 7 -30.21 57.00 -38.97
C GLU A 7 -29.54 55.81 -39.61
N GLN A 8 -29.49 55.67 -40.90
CA GLN A 8 -28.82 54.59 -41.60
C GLN A 8 -27.30 54.63 -41.43
N LEU A 9 -26.70 55.84 -41.47
CA LEU A 9 -25.28 56.00 -41.19
C LEU A 9 -24.90 55.62 -39.71
N LEU A 10 -25.72 56.10 -38.77
CA LEU A 10 -25.52 55.72 -37.33
C LEU A 10 -25.67 54.25 -37.11
N SER A 11 -26.60 53.56 -37.75
CA SER A 11 -26.79 52.14 -37.67
C SER A 11 -25.60 51.32 -38.25
N LEU A 12 -25.01 51.84 -39.34
CA LEU A 12 -23.82 51.24 -39.95
C LEU A 12 -22.58 51.41 -39.07
N GLU A 13 -22.39 52.59 -38.47
CA GLU A 13 -21.30 52.83 -37.50
C GLU A 13 -21.43 51.98 -36.25
N ASP A 14 -22.65 51.82 -35.71
CA ASP A 14 -22.88 50.95 -34.52
C ASP A 14 -22.63 49.50 -34.85
N ASN A 15 -23.01 48.98 -36.01
CA ASN A 15 -22.72 47.61 -36.45
C ASN A 15 -21.23 47.41 -36.69
N GLU A 16 -20.50 48.37 -37.23
CA GLU A 16 -19.05 48.31 -37.42
C GLU A 16 -18.32 48.26 -36.06
N ASN A 17 -18.74 49.08 -35.11
CA ASN A 17 -18.22 49.14 -33.77
C ASN A 17 -18.49 47.84 -32.99
N LYS A 18 -19.68 47.25 -33.10
CA LYS A 18 -20.04 45.95 -32.56
C LYS A 18 -19.17 44.82 -33.16
N SER A 19 -18.96 44.86 -34.47
CA SER A 19 -18.08 43.92 -35.18
C SER A 19 -16.62 43.99 -34.70
N LYS A 20 -16.06 45.23 -34.61
CA LYS A 20 -14.71 45.45 -34.07
C LYS A 20 -14.56 44.98 -32.61
N LYS A 21 -15.57 45.24 -31.78
CA LYS A 21 -15.60 44.79 -30.38
C LYS A 21 -15.67 43.27 -30.27
N LYS A 22 -16.45 42.60 -31.13
CA LYS A 22 -16.53 41.12 -31.20
C LYS A 22 -15.23 40.50 -31.68
N LYS A 23 -14.54 41.07 -32.67
CA LYS A 23 -13.23 40.65 -33.15
C LYS A 23 -12.15 40.82 -32.07
N ARG A 24 -12.14 41.94 -31.33
CA ARG A 24 -11.22 42.15 -30.20
C ARG A 24 -11.45 41.18 -29.05
N ARG A 25 -12.72 40.88 -28.71
CA ARG A 25 -13.05 39.85 -27.69
C ARG A 25 -12.58 38.45 -28.11
N LYS A 26 -12.83 38.05 -29.36
CA LYS A 26 -12.34 36.75 -29.87
C LYS A 26 -10.82 36.66 -29.84
N LYS A 27 -10.11 37.75 -30.25
CA LYS A 27 -8.65 37.79 -30.22
C LYS A 27 -8.11 37.69 -28.77
N LYS A 28 -8.72 38.39 -27.80
CA LYS A 28 -8.34 38.29 -26.38
C LYS A 28 -8.61 36.88 -25.82
N LEU A 29 -9.73 36.28 -26.16
CA LEU A 29 -10.07 34.93 -25.76
C LEU A 29 -9.06 33.91 -26.33
N LEU A 30 -8.72 34.04 -27.63
CA LEU A 30 -7.72 33.16 -28.26
C LEU A 30 -6.33 33.32 -27.61
N ILE A 31 -5.88 34.54 -27.36
CA ILE A 31 -4.60 34.79 -26.68
C ILE A 31 -4.62 34.23 -25.27
N GLY A 32 -5.72 34.36 -24.53
CA GLY A 32 -5.87 33.81 -23.20
C GLY A 32 -5.85 32.26 -23.19
N THR A 33 -6.55 31.64 -24.16
CA THR A 33 -6.54 30.16 -24.27
C THR A 33 -5.18 29.62 -24.70
N PHE A 34 -4.52 30.23 -25.70
CA PHE A 34 -3.17 29.82 -26.12
C PHE A 34 -2.12 30.06 -25.02
N GLY A 35 -2.23 31.20 -24.30
CA GLY A 35 -1.37 31.50 -23.15
C GLY A 35 -1.56 30.48 -22.02
N GLY A 36 -2.82 30.15 -21.72
CA GLY A 36 -3.13 29.10 -20.70
C GLY A 36 -2.62 27.72 -21.07
N LEU A 37 -2.83 27.30 -22.34
CA LEU A 37 -2.32 26.03 -22.84
C LEU A 37 -0.78 25.99 -22.86
N GLY A 38 -0.14 27.08 -23.27
CA GLY A 38 1.33 27.18 -23.23
C GLY A 38 1.89 27.11 -21.81
N SER A 39 1.23 27.75 -20.84
CA SER A 39 1.63 27.64 -19.43
C SER A 39 1.46 26.23 -18.88
N LEU A 40 0.36 25.55 -19.18
CA LEU A 40 0.16 24.15 -18.79
C LEU A 40 1.21 23.22 -19.40
N ALA A 41 1.53 23.40 -20.68
CA ALA A 41 2.58 22.64 -21.33
C ALA A 41 3.96 22.89 -20.71
N ALA A 42 4.28 24.14 -20.36
CA ALA A 42 5.53 24.47 -19.68
C ALA A 42 5.64 23.85 -18.28
N ILE A 43 4.54 23.87 -17.52
CA ILE A 43 4.47 23.20 -16.20
C ILE A 43 4.67 21.69 -16.36
N PHE A 44 3.98 21.08 -17.33
CA PHE A 44 4.13 19.65 -17.62
C PHE A 44 5.59 19.30 -17.95
N LEU A 45 6.19 20.02 -18.89
CA LEU A 45 7.59 19.80 -19.27
C LEU A 45 8.54 19.99 -18.09
N PHE A 46 8.33 21.00 -17.26
CA PHE A 46 9.14 21.23 -16.07
C PHE A 46 9.00 20.10 -15.05
N MET A 47 7.80 19.61 -14.78
CA MET A 47 7.56 18.54 -13.82
C MET A 47 8.13 17.20 -14.28
N PHE A 48 7.92 16.84 -15.55
CA PHE A 48 8.29 15.52 -16.06
C PHE A 48 9.72 15.43 -16.60
N TYR A 49 10.26 16.51 -17.18
CA TYR A 49 11.58 16.53 -17.83
C TYR A 49 12.54 17.57 -17.24
N GLY A 50 12.07 18.42 -16.35
CA GLY A 50 12.87 19.45 -15.72
C GLY A 50 13.86 18.91 -14.68
N PRO A 51 14.59 19.81 -14.00
CA PRO A 51 15.61 19.45 -13.03
C PRO A 51 15.05 18.83 -11.73
N TRP A 52 13.75 18.88 -11.51
CA TRP A 52 13.10 18.34 -10.31
C TRP A 52 12.99 16.82 -10.36
N SER A 53 14.11 16.15 -10.05
CA SER A 53 14.19 14.68 -10.09
C SER A 53 13.23 13.98 -9.10
N GLY A 54 12.87 14.62 -7.99
CA GLY A 54 11.98 14.04 -6.99
C GLY A 54 10.60 13.66 -7.55
N PHE A 55 9.96 14.57 -8.30
CA PHE A 55 8.67 14.28 -8.94
C PHE A 55 8.80 13.18 -9.99
N ARG A 56 9.79 13.27 -10.87
CA ARG A 56 10.05 12.26 -11.90
C ARG A 56 10.29 10.88 -11.30
N ASN A 57 11.12 10.79 -10.26
CA ASN A 57 11.43 9.53 -9.61
C ASN A 57 10.18 8.92 -8.96
N LEU A 58 9.39 9.74 -8.24
CA LEU A 58 8.13 9.32 -7.66
C LEU A 58 7.15 8.80 -8.71
N TRP A 59 7.01 9.53 -9.83
CA TRP A 59 6.13 9.14 -10.94
C TRP A 59 6.54 7.79 -11.52
N ILE A 60 7.83 7.62 -11.87
CA ILE A 60 8.35 6.40 -12.46
C ILE A 60 8.19 5.23 -11.50
N THR A 61 8.65 5.37 -10.24
CA THR A 61 8.57 4.27 -9.26
C THR A 61 7.13 3.88 -8.97
N THR A 62 6.23 4.85 -8.79
CA THR A 62 4.80 4.57 -8.57
C THR A 62 4.17 3.87 -9.79
N ALA A 63 4.42 4.35 -11.00
CA ALA A 63 3.86 3.74 -12.20
C ALA A 63 4.40 2.31 -12.42
N MET A 64 5.69 2.09 -12.20
CA MET A 64 6.34 0.78 -12.45
C MET A 64 5.96 -0.28 -11.41
N THR A 65 5.54 0.11 -10.21
CA THR A 65 5.07 -0.82 -9.17
C THR A 65 3.58 -1.15 -9.29
N THR A 66 2.85 -0.39 -10.08
CA THR A 66 1.46 -0.73 -10.38
C THR A 66 1.42 -1.63 -11.60
N MET A 67 0.68 -2.68 -11.52
CA MET A 67 0.57 -3.55 -12.68
C MET A 67 -0.15 -2.85 -13.85
N ASN A 68 -1.24 -2.08 -13.61
CA ASN A 68 -2.09 -1.45 -14.64
C ASN A 68 -1.57 -0.13 -15.23
N HIS A 69 -0.63 0.54 -14.57
CA HIS A 69 -0.29 1.91 -14.93
C HIS A 69 1.17 2.09 -15.37
N ARG A 70 1.88 0.99 -15.67
CA ARG A 70 3.27 1.04 -16.20
C ARG A 70 3.38 1.92 -17.43
N TYR A 71 2.33 1.96 -18.26
CA TYR A 71 2.29 2.81 -19.44
C TYR A 71 2.48 4.30 -19.12
N LEU A 72 2.12 4.76 -17.92
CA LEU A 72 2.34 6.15 -17.50
C LEU A 72 3.84 6.51 -17.38
N ALA A 73 4.70 5.52 -17.14
CA ALA A 73 6.14 5.72 -17.18
C ALA A 73 6.73 5.41 -18.58
N THR A 74 6.36 4.27 -19.17
CA THR A 74 6.94 3.79 -20.44
C THR A 74 6.56 4.64 -21.65
N SER A 75 5.45 5.39 -21.61
CA SER A 75 5.08 6.36 -22.66
C SER A 75 5.83 7.68 -22.56
N LEU A 76 6.38 8.03 -21.39
CA LEU A 76 7.02 9.33 -21.14
C LEU A 76 8.55 9.23 -21.08
N TYR A 77 9.10 8.04 -20.73
CA TYR A 77 10.52 7.87 -20.47
C TYR A 77 11.08 6.64 -21.18
N SER A 78 12.36 6.74 -21.59
CA SER A 78 13.09 5.60 -22.13
C SER A 78 13.34 4.52 -21.06
N ASP A 79 13.50 3.27 -21.51
CA ASP A 79 13.84 2.14 -20.63
C ASP A 79 15.13 2.39 -19.83
N GLU A 80 16.10 3.09 -20.42
CA GLU A 80 17.34 3.48 -19.74
C GLU A 80 17.06 4.42 -18.56
N THR A 81 16.21 5.44 -18.78
CA THR A 81 15.81 6.38 -17.73
C THR A 81 15.06 5.65 -16.61
N ILE A 82 14.13 4.77 -16.98
CA ILE A 82 13.36 3.99 -16.02
C ILE A 82 14.31 3.10 -15.20
N ARG A 83 15.19 2.33 -15.84
CA ARG A 83 16.17 1.50 -15.12
C ARG A 83 17.07 2.30 -14.19
N LYS A 84 17.55 3.48 -14.63
CA LYS A 84 18.37 4.37 -13.80
C LYS A 84 17.63 4.86 -12.58
N VAL A 85 16.37 5.27 -12.73
CA VAL A 85 15.54 5.72 -11.61
C VAL A 85 15.24 4.56 -10.64
N LEU A 86 14.91 3.38 -11.14
CA LEU A 86 14.66 2.21 -10.30
C LEU A 86 15.91 1.81 -9.50
N ALA A 87 17.10 1.83 -10.12
CA ALA A 87 18.36 1.55 -9.42
C ALA A 87 18.75 2.60 -8.36
N GLN A 88 18.22 3.82 -8.45
CA GLN A 88 18.40 4.87 -7.45
C GLN A 88 17.35 4.87 -6.35
N ASN A 89 16.31 4.08 -6.51
CA ASN A 89 15.18 3.99 -5.60
C ASN A 89 14.92 2.50 -5.31
N GLU A 90 15.50 2.00 -4.25
CA GLU A 90 15.41 0.61 -3.86
C GLU A 90 15.35 0.46 -2.35
N ILE A 91 14.79 -0.65 -1.87
CA ILE A 91 14.86 -1.06 -0.49
C ILE A 91 15.89 -2.18 -0.37
N ILE A 92 16.87 -1.98 0.51
CA ILE A 92 17.87 -2.99 0.83
C ILE A 92 17.44 -3.65 2.13
N GLU A 93 16.96 -4.88 2.00
CA GLU A 93 16.48 -5.67 3.13
C GLU A 93 17.63 -6.01 4.11
N PRO A 94 17.34 -6.14 5.41
CA PRO A 94 18.32 -6.66 6.36
C PRO A 94 18.72 -8.09 6.00
N GLU A 95 20.00 -8.40 6.14
CA GLU A 95 20.51 -9.74 5.85
C GLU A 95 20.04 -10.81 6.85
N GLY A 96 19.91 -12.03 6.36
CA GLY A 96 19.61 -13.22 7.16
C GLY A 96 18.12 -13.47 7.36
N SER A 97 17.81 -14.06 8.51
CA SER A 97 16.45 -14.43 8.89
C SER A 97 16.18 -14.14 10.36
N THR A 98 14.91 -14.18 10.73
CA THR A 98 14.50 -13.96 12.11
C THR A 98 15.15 -14.92 13.08
N ASN A 99 15.74 -14.38 14.15
CA ASN A 99 16.13 -15.11 15.34
C ASN A 99 14.95 -15.11 16.33
N THR A 100 14.19 -16.17 16.34
CA THR A 100 13.00 -16.32 17.19
C THR A 100 13.29 -16.30 18.69
N ASN A 101 14.54 -16.50 19.12
CA ASN A 101 14.94 -16.40 20.53
C ASN A 101 14.87 -14.96 21.07
N LEU A 102 14.83 -13.97 20.21
CA LEU A 102 14.64 -12.55 20.59
C LEU A 102 13.21 -12.25 21.01
N ILE A 103 12.24 -13.08 20.64
CA ILE A 103 10.83 -12.91 20.99
C ILE A 103 10.56 -13.69 22.27
N LYS A 104 10.13 -12.98 23.31
CA LYS A 104 9.79 -13.55 24.62
C LYS A 104 8.42 -13.05 25.02
N PHE A 105 7.44 -13.93 25.09
CA PHE A 105 6.10 -13.58 25.51
C PHE A 105 6.08 -13.07 26.93
N GLU A 106 5.69 -11.82 27.10
CA GLU A 106 5.58 -11.19 28.41
C GLU A 106 4.12 -11.26 28.90
N LYS A 107 3.96 -11.62 30.18
CA LYS A 107 2.64 -11.54 30.81
C LYS A 107 2.27 -10.08 31.00
N TYR A 108 0.97 -9.78 30.87
CA TYR A 108 0.46 -8.45 31.16
C TYR A 108 0.95 -7.95 32.52
N LYS A 109 1.53 -6.76 32.52
CA LYS A 109 1.85 -5.98 33.71
C LYS A 109 1.37 -4.56 33.47
N ARG A 110 0.54 -4.04 34.37
CA ARG A 110 0.18 -2.61 34.31
C ARG A 110 1.45 -1.82 34.59
N GLN A 111 1.82 -0.95 33.66
CA GLN A 111 2.99 -0.10 33.80
C GLN A 111 2.59 1.24 34.43
N GLY A 112 3.46 1.77 35.28
CA GLY A 112 3.29 3.11 35.88
C GLY A 112 3.84 4.25 35.02
N SER A 113 4.67 3.91 34.00
CA SER A 113 5.24 4.85 33.04
C SER A 113 5.65 4.12 31.76
N TYR A 114 5.64 4.83 30.64
CA TYR A 114 6.01 4.33 29.31
C TYR A 114 7.20 5.13 28.79
N LYS A 115 8.02 4.52 27.92
CA LYS A 115 9.20 5.17 27.34
C LYS A 115 8.83 6.32 26.41
N ASN A 116 7.75 6.16 25.67
CA ASN A 116 7.23 7.13 24.73
C ASN A 116 5.74 6.88 24.48
N LYS A 117 5.11 7.77 23.71
CA LYS A 117 3.68 7.67 23.36
C LYS A 117 3.29 6.38 22.64
N TYR A 118 4.17 5.83 21.81
CA TYR A 118 3.89 4.61 21.02
C TYR A 118 3.86 3.36 21.90
N GLU A 119 4.74 3.32 22.91
CA GLU A 119 4.72 2.26 23.91
C GLU A 119 3.45 2.37 24.78
N GLU A 120 3.06 3.58 25.17
CA GLU A 120 1.82 3.85 25.89
C GLU A 120 0.59 3.42 25.08
N GLU A 121 0.50 3.80 23.81
CA GLU A 121 -0.59 3.44 22.92
C GLU A 121 -0.79 1.91 22.81
N ILE A 122 0.29 1.13 22.86
CA ILE A 122 0.19 -0.34 22.85
C ILE A 122 -0.05 -0.93 24.23
N LEU A 123 0.69 -0.49 25.25
CA LEU A 123 0.75 -1.18 26.55
C LEU A 123 -0.28 -0.67 27.56
N ASP A 124 -0.80 0.56 27.38
CA ASP A 124 -1.96 1.04 28.15
C ASP A 124 -3.24 0.39 27.61
N ARG A 125 -3.61 -0.72 28.24
CA ARG A 125 -4.74 -1.56 27.86
C ARG A 125 -5.34 -2.28 29.05
N ASP A 126 -6.54 -2.80 28.87
CA ASP A 126 -7.13 -3.74 29.83
C ASP A 126 -6.38 -5.08 29.82
N LYS A 127 -6.34 -5.73 31.01
CA LYS A 127 -5.64 -7.01 31.18
C LYS A 127 -6.09 -8.08 30.19
N ASP A 128 -7.38 -8.16 29.93
CA ASP A 128 -8.01 -9.20 29.12
C ASP A 128 -8.30 -8.73 27.67
N ALA A 129 -7.74 -7.58 27.27
CA ALA A 129 -7.87 -7.10 25.91
C ALA A 129 -7.19 -8.08 24.94
N LEU A 130 -7.90 -8.50 23.90
CA LEU A 130 -7.39 -9.36 22.84
C LEU A 130 -6.58 -8.57 21.82
N TYR A 131 -7.00 -7.35 21.54
CA TYR A 131 -6.36 -6.42 20.62
C TYR A 131 -6.65 -4.97 20.98
N LYS A 132 -5.88 -4.08 20.38
CA LYS A 132 -6.14 -2.63 20.42
C LYS A 132 -5.95 -2.06 19.01
N VAL A 133 -6.87 -1.21 18.59
CA VAL A 133 -6.77 -0.46 17.33
C VAL A 133 -6.23 0.92 17.65
N ILE A 134 -5.23 1.34 16.89
CA ILE A 134 -4.53 2.61 17.04
C ILE A 134 -4.61 3.34 15.71
N ASP A 135 -5.09 4.58 15.71
CA ASP A 135 -5.13 5.43 14.54
C ASP A 135 -3.73 5.91 14.19
N ILE A 136 -3.31 5.70 12.95
CA ILE A 136 -2.02 6.13 12.45
C ILE A 136 -2.20 7.37 11.58
N GLN A 137 -1.38 8.38 11.84
CA GLN A 137 -1.36 9.62 11.07
C GLN A 137 0.07 9.98 10.69
N GLY A 138 0.35 10.02 9.38
CA GLY A 138 1.59 10.53 8.81
C GLY A 138 1.39 11.86 8.07
N LYS A 139 2.41 12.33 7.37
CA LYS A 139 2.35 13.59 6.61
C LYS A 139 1.37 13.53 5.44
N SER A 140 1.29 12.40 4.76
CA SER A 140 0.52 12.21 3.53
C SER A 140 -0.42 11.02 3.60
N TYR A 141 -0.54 10.38 4.75
CA TYR A 141 -1.34 9.19 4.93
C TYR A 141 -2.01 9.14 6.30
N ASN A 142 -3.06 8.35 6.37
CA ASN A 142 -3.67 7.85 7.60
C ASN A 142 -3.89 6.34 7.49
N GLY A 143 -4.13 5.70 8.61
CA GLY A 143 -4.33 4.25 8.64
C GLY A 143 -4.58 3.73 10.04
N PHE A 144 -4.40 2.43 10.21
CA PHE A 144 -4.67 1.73 11.46
C PHE A 144 -3.55 0.75 11.77
N LEU A 145 -3.10 0.75 13.00
CA LEU A 145 -2.27 -0.30 13.58
C LEU A 145 -3.13 -1.10 14.55
N VAL A 146 -3.10 -2.42 14.41
CA VAL A 146 -3.79 -3.32 15.35
C VAL A 146 -2.72 -4.07 16.13
N ALA A 147 -2.63 -3.82 17.43
CA ALA A 147 -1.82 -4.58 18.36
C ALA A 147 -2.61 -5.82 18.80
N ILE A 148 -2.06 -7.01 18.57
CA ILE A 148 -2.67 -8.30 18.89
C ILE A 148 -1.87 -8.92 20.01
N TYR A 149 -2.49 -9.10 21.18
CA TYR A 149 -1.79 -9.49 22.41
C TYR A 149 -1.59 -10.98 22.58
N ASP A 150 -2.35 -11.79 21.83
CA ASP A 150 -2.19 -13.25 21.79
C ASP A 150 -1.99 -13.73 20.34
N PRO A 151 -0.73 -13.82 19.86
CA PRO A 151 -0.45 -14.27 18.50
C PRO A 151 -0.81 -15.74 18.22
N SER A 152 -1.12 -16.54 19.24
CA SER A 152 -1.61 -17.91 19.04
C SER A 152 -2.95 -17.95 18.30
N ARG A 153 -3.68 -16.85 18.33
CA ARG A 153 -4.97 -16.65 17.65
C ARG A 153 -4.84 -16.24 16.19
N ILE A 154 -3.64 -15.89 15.75
CA ILE A 154 -3.37 -15.50 14.36
C ILE A 154 -3.21 -16.76 13.52
N SER A 155 -3.84 -16.81 12.35
CA SER A 155 -3.68 -17.87 11.36
C SER A 155 -3.88 -17.36 9.93
N ILE A 156 -3.45 -18.16 8.94
CA ILE A 156 -3.80 -17.92 7.55
C ILE A 156 -5.18 -18.49 7.24
N ALA A 157 -6.04 -17.65 6.69
CA ALA A 157 -7.24 -18.07 5.98
C ALA A 157 -7.02 -17.96 4.47
N THR A 158 -7.60 -18.87 3.73
CA THR A 158 -7.56 -18.87 2.27
C THR A 158 -8.98 -18.85 1.73
N SER A 159 -9.14 -18.35 0.49
CA SER A 159 -10.40 -18.60 -0.22
C SER A 159 -10.70 -20.11 -0.20
N LYS A 160 -11.96 -20.47 0.01
CA LYS A 160 -12.41 -21.87 -0.10
C LYS A 160 -12.34 -22.39 -1.54
N TYR A 161 -12.20 -21.48 -2.48
CA TYR A 161 -12.03 -21.78 -3.91
C TYR A 161 -10.59 -21.54 -4.39
N LEU A 162 -9.60 -21.68 -3.47
CA LEU A 162 -8.19 -21.46 -3.78
C LEU A 162 -7.78 -22.13 -5.10
N GLY A 163 -7.09 -21.42 -5.96
CA GLY A 163 -6.71 -21.84 -7.31
C GLY A 163 -7.84 -21.72 -8.36
N LYS A 164 -9.08 -21.38 -7.98
CA LYS A 164 -10.21 -21.19 -8.88
C LYS A 164 -10.75 -19.76 -8.86
N ARG A 165 -10.92 -19.17 -7.69
CA ARG A 165 -11.30 -17.78 -7.47
C ARG A 165 -10.93 -17.32 -6.07
N GLY A 166 -10.67 -16.03 -5.92
CA GLY A 166 -10.58 -15.38 -4.62
C GLY A 166 -11.95 -15.14 -3.98
N GLU A 167 -11.93 -14.64 -2.77
CA GLU A 167 -13.11 -14.21 -2.04
C GLU A 167 -12.87 -12.85 -1.40
N SER A 168 -13.95 -12.12 -1.08
CA SER A 168 -13.83 -10.86 -0.36
C SER A 168 -13.42 -11.12 1.09
N ILE A 169 -12.68 -10.18 1.66
CA ILE A 169 -12.24 -10.26 3.06
C ILE A 169 -13.42 -10.40 4.05
N LEU A 170 -14.58 -9.77 3.77
CA LEU A 170 -15.79 -9.91 4.59
C LEU A 170 -16.33 -11.33 4.58
N THR A 171 -16.33 -11.99 3.41
CA THR A 171 -16.75 -13.38 3.30
C THR A 171 -15.83 -14.28 4.10
N VAL A 172 -14.52 -14.16 3.89
CA VAL A 172 -13.51 -14.98 4.59
C VAL A 172 -13.52 -14.73 6.09
N SER A 173 -13.68 -13.48 6.54
CA SER A 173 -13.81 -13.14 7.96
C SER A 173 -15.00 -13.87 8.61
N LYS A 174 -16.17 -13.83 7.98
CA LYS A 174 -17.38 -14.52 8.49
C LYS A 174 -17.22 -16.03 8.51
N GLU A 175 -16.74 -16.63 7.42
CA GLU A 175 -16.57 -18.09 7.28
C GLU A 175 -15.55 -18.65 8.29
N ASN A 176 -14.57 -17.84 8.72
CA ASN A 176 -13.56 -18.22 9.69
C ASN A 176 -13.90 -17.81 11.14
N ASN A 177 -15.05 -17.17 11.39
CA ASN A 177 -15.38 -16.55 12.68
C ASN A 177 -14.28 -15.63 13.20
N ALA A 178 -13.68 -14.86 12.29
CA ALA A 178 -12.56 -14.00 12.61
C ALA A 178 -13.03 -12.69 13.26
N ILE A 179 -12.40 -12.32 14.36
CA ILE A 179 -12.56 -11.01 15.00
C ILE A 179 -11.86 -9.95 14.15
N ILE A 180 -10.67 -10.28 13.62
CA ILE A 180 -9.88 -9.41 12.76
C ILE A 180 -9.52 -10.19 11.50
N ALA A 181 -9.58 -9.54 10.33
CA ALA A 181 -9.02 -10.04 9.09
C ALA A 181 -8.28 -8.91 8.36
N MET A 182 -7.13 -9.25 7.78
CA MET A 182 -6.29 -8.36 6.98
C MET A 182 -5.81 -9.14 5.75
N ASN A 183 -5.66 -8.48 4.59
CA ASN A 183 -5.07 -9.14 3.43
C ASN A 183 -3.64 -9.64 3.72
N ALA A 184 -3.20 -10.68 3.01
CA ALA A 184 -1.89 -11.29 3.26
C ALA A 184 -0.95 -11.16 2.04
N GLY A 185 -0.62 -12.26 1.37
CA GLY A 185 0.26 -12.28 0.21
C GLY A 185 -0.41 -11.79 -1.07
N GLY A 186 0.39 -11.57 -2.10
CA GLY A 186 -0.09 -11.24 -3.44
C GLY A 186 -0.70 -12.44 -4.15
N PHE A 187 -1.24 -12.21 -5.33
CA PHE A 187 -1.79 -13.26 -6.18
C PHE A 187 -1.53 -12.98 -7.66
N TYR A 188 -1.55 -14.03 -8.46
CA TYR A 188 -1.31 -13.96 -9.89
C TYR A 188 -2.44 -13.23 -10.61
N ASP A 189 -2.11 -12.13 -11.26
CA ASP A 189 -3.05 -11.23 -11.94
C ASP A 189 -2.44 -10.66 -13.23
N PRO A 190 -2.15 -11.51 -14.23
CA PRO A 190 -1.39 -11.10 -15.41
C PRO A 190 -2.11 -10.05 -16.26
N ASP A 191 -3.43 -10.09 -16.29
CA ASP A 191 -4.27 -9.26 -17.16
C ASP A 191 -5.14 -8.25 -16.38
N TRP A 192 -4.87 -8.05 -15.10
CA TRP A 192 -5.62 -7.12 -14.21
C TRP A 192 -7.10 -7.47 -14.00
N ASN A 193 -7.54 -8.56 -14.55
CA ASN A 193 -8.90 -9.10 -14.45
C ASN A 193 -8.93 -10.40 -13.64
N SER A 194 -7.84 -10.73 -12.95
CA SER A 194 -7.82 -11.90 -12.10
C SER A 194 -8.90 -11.81 -11.02
N ASN A 195 -9.53 -12.92 -10.81
CA ASN A 195 -10.50 -13.10 -9.75
C ASN A 195 -9.86 -13.39 -8.38
N GLY A 196 -8.54 -13.16 -8.21
CA GLY A 196 -7.80 -13.39 -6.98
C GLY A 196 -7.61 -14.87 -6.61
N ALA A 197 -7.61 -15.77 -7.60
CA ALA A 197 -7.62 -17.21 -7.37
C ALA A 197 -6.31 -17.78 -6.85
N GLN A 198 -5.21 -17.43 -7.52
CA GLN A 198 -3.92 -18.07 -7.37
C GLN A 198 -2.97 -17.20 -6.55
N PRO A 199 -2.63 -17.58 -5.31
CA PRO A 199 -1.62 -16.84 -4.55
C PRO A 199 -0.25 -16.95 -5.21
N HIS A 200 0.56 -15.92 -5.09
CA HIS A 200 1.97 -15.97 -5.44
C HIS A 200 2.74 -16.77 -4.41
N GLY A 201 3.73 -17.54 -4.90
CA GLY A 201 4.64 -18.32 -4.07
C GLY A 201 3.95 -19.40 -3.27
N THR A 202 4.62 -19.82 -2.23
CA THR A 202 4.15 -20.89 -1.32
C THR A 202 3.26 -20.31 -0.24
N VAL A 203 2.12 -20.97 0.00
CA VAL A 203 1.24 -20.71 1.14
C VAL A 203 1.26 -21.90 2.07
N ILE A 204 1.64 -21.68 3.32
CA ILE A 204 1.61 -22.68 4.40
C ILE A 204 0.43 -22.37 5.32
N LYS A 205 -0.40 -23.38 5.58
CA LYS A 205 -1.54 -23.30 6.50
C LYS A 205 -1.57 -24.54 7.39
N ASN A 206 -1.60 -24.31 8.70
CA ASN A 206 -1.54 -25.40 9.69
C ASN A 206 -0.35 -26.37 9.46
N GLY A 207 0.83 -25.86 9.12
CA GLY A 207 2.04 -26.64 8.86
C GLY A 207 2.04 -27.44 7.57
N LYS A 208 1.11 -27.17 6.65
CA LYS A 208 1.01 -27.83 5.35
C LYS A 208 1.02 -26.83 4.21
N VAL A 209 1.72 -27.15 3.13
CA VAL A 209 1.64 -26.38 1.90
C VAL A 209 0.25 -26.58 1.28
N VAL A 210 -0.48 -25.48 1.09
CA VAL A 210 -1.82 -25.48 0.50
C VAL A 210 -1.84 -24.86 -0.90
N SER A 211 -0.81 -24.10 -1.23
CA SER A 211 -0.52 -23.57 -2.58
C SER A 211 0.98 -23.45 -2.75
N ASP A 212 1.45 -23.68 -3.95
CA ASP A 212 2.86 -23.58 -4.34
C ASP A 212 2.89 -23.17 -5.82
N PHE A 213 2.89 -21.87 -6.06
CA PHE A 213 2.87 -21.30 -7.41
C PHE A 213 4.09 -20.41 -7.58
N ASP A 214 5.08 -20.95 -8.30
CA ASP A 214 6.29 -20.21 -8.63
C ASP A 214 6.00 -19.23 -9.76
N ASP A 215 5.99 -17.96 -9.40
CA ASP A 215 6.04 -16.86 -10.37
C ASP A 215 7.41 -16.19 -10.25
N ALA A 216 8.29 -16.46 -11.20
CA ALA A 216 9.65 -15.93 -11.28
C ALA A 216 9.75 -14.39 -11.22
N ASN A 217 8.62 -13.69 -11.34
CA ASN A 217 8.54 -12.24 -11.28
C ASN A 217 8.26 -11.68 -9.86
N MET A 218 7.95 -12.53 -8.90
CA MET A 218 7.65 -12.13 -7.53
C MET A 218 8.81 -12.52 -6.60
N GLY A 219 9.75 -11.58 -6.44
CA GLY A 219 10.74 -11.67 -5.38
C GLY A 219 10.10 -11.55 -4.01
N GLY A 220 10.61 -12.28 -3.03
CA GLY A 220 10.12 -12.23 -1.66
C GLY A 220 10.73 -13.35 -0.82
N GLY A 221 10.18 -13.52 0.35
CA GLY A 221 10.53 -14.62 1.23
C GLY A 221 9.35 -14.95 2.13
N PHE A 222 9.50 -15.98 2.94
CA PHE A 222 8.47 -16.40 3.88
C PHE A 222 8.22 -15.34 4.96
N ILE A 223 6.95 -15.04 5.16
CA ILE A 223 6.41 -14.19 6.22
C ILE A 223 5.37 -15.05 6.94
N GLY A 224 5.66 -15.49 8.16
CA GLY A 224 4.74 -16.41 8.82
C GLY A 224 5.03 -16.62 10.30
N PHE A 225 4.10 -17.24 10.99
CA PHE A 225 4.26 -17.64 12.38
C PHE A 225 4.68 -19.10 12.47
N ASP A 226 5.65 -19.36 13.35
CA ASP A 226 6.04 -20.73 13.70
C ASP A 226 5.06 -21.37 14.70
N LYS A 227 5.31 -22.62 15.07
CA LYS A 227 4.51 -23.35 16.06
C LYS A 227 4.51 -22.72 17.46
N ASP A 228 5.51 -21.89 17.75
CA ASP A 228 5.64 -21.17 19.01
C ASP A 228 5.05 -19.75 18.91
N ASN A 229 4.29 -19.44 17.84
CA ASN A 229 3.61 -18.14 17.56
C ASN A 229 4.57 -16.97 17.42
N LYS A 230 5.78 -17.22 16.93
CA LYS A 230 6.78 -16.20 16.65
C LYS A 230 6.85 -15.91 15.16
N LEU A 231 6.91 -14.63 14.81
CA LEU A 231 7.01 -14.21 13.42
C LEU A 231 8.39 -14.53 12.86
N VAL A 232 8.41 -15.34 11.83
CA VAL A 232 9.60 -15.76 11.09
C VAL A 232 9.59 -15.09 9.73
N LEU A 233 10.68 -14.40 9.42
CA LEU A 233 10.97 -13.79 8.14
C LEU A 233 12.25 -14.41 7.59
N GLY A 234 12.25 -14.77 6.31
CA GLY A 234 13.47 -15.25 5.67
C GLY A 234 13.26 -15.82 4.27
N LYS A 235 14.32 -15.79 3.49
CA LYS A 235 14.38 -16.37 2.14
C LYS A 235 14.82 -17.84 2.26
N PHE A 236 13.85 -18.71 2.39
CA PHE A 236 14.03 -20.14 2.58
C PHE A 236 13.51 -20.90 1.36
N SER A 237 13.94 -22.14 1.19
CA SER A 237 13.18 -23.11 0.41
C SER A 237 11.91 -23.52 1.17
N LYS A 238 10.94 -24.03 0.47
CA LYS A 238 9.69 -24.57 1.02
C LYS A 238 9.98 -25.67 2.09
N GLU A 239 10.93 -26.54 1.81
CA GLU A 239 11.37 -27.61 2.70
C GLU A 239 12.01 -27.05 3.98
N GLU A 240 12.83 -26.01 3.84
CA GLU A 240 13.44 -25.32 4.98
C GLU A 240 12.40 -24.60 5.83
N ALA A 241 11.41 -23.96 5.20
CA ALA A 241 10.32 -23.30 5.90
C ALA A 241 9.51 -24.29 6.76
N LEU A 242 9.16 -25.45 6.21
CA LEU A 242 8.49 -26.52 6.94
C LEU A 242 9.37 -27.10 8.07
N LYS A 243 10.66 -27.31 7.81
CA LYS A 243 11.64 -27.78 8.82
C LYS A 243 11.81 -26.79 9.97
N LYS A 244 11.72 -25.49 9.71
CA LYS A 244 11.71 -24.43 10.74
C LYS A 244 10.42 -24.40 11.55
N GLY A 245 9.42 -25.19 11.17
CA GLY A 245 8.15 -25.28 11.88
C GLY A 245 7.19 -24.13 11.59
N LEU A 246 7.28 -23.52 10.41
CA LEU A 246 6.29 -22.53 9.98
C LEU A 246 4.89 -23.15 9.97
N ARG A 247 4.02 -22.58 10.80
CA ARG A 247 2.64 -23.03 10.98
C ARG A 247 1.72 -22.42 9.93
N ASP A 248 1.82 -21.11 9.76
CA ASP A 248 1.05 -20.32 8.82
C ASP A 248 1.98 -19.29 8.18
N ALA A 249 2.06 -19.26 6.84
CA ALA A 249 2.95 -18.35 6.13
C ALA A 249 2.48 -18.07 4.71
N VAL A 250 2.91 -16.93 4.18
CA VAL A 250 2.87 -16.54 2.77
C VAL A 250 4.26 -16.12 2.31
N GLU A 251 4.51 -16.13 1.02
CA GLU A 251 5.70 -15.49 0.45
C GLU A 251 5.35 -14.11 -0.05
N PHE A 252 6.10 -13.11 0.41
CA PHE A 252 6.00 -11.71 -0.04
C PHE A 252 7.21 -10.91 0.45
N GLY A 253 7.19 -9.59 0.21
CA GLY A 253 8.24 -8.69 0.67
C GLY A 253 8.02 -7.23 0.24
N PRO A 254 8.96 -6.39 0.52
CA PRO A 254 10.25 -6.61 1.20
C PRO A 254 10.12 -6.79 2.71
N PHE A 255 11.17 -7.33 3.33
CA PHE A 255 11.32 -7.31 4.78
C PHE A 255 11.74 -5.91 5.23
N LEU A 256 11.01 -5.36 6.19
CA LEU A 256 11.23 -4.01 6.71
C LEU A 256 12.18 -4.00 7.91
N ILE A 257 12.04 -4.98 8.80
CA ILE A 257 12.84 -5.11 10.02
C ILE A 257 13.13 -6.59 10.27
N ILE A 258 14.38 -6.96 10.48
CA ILE A 258 14.80 -8.29 10.93
C ILE A 258 15.68 -8.15 12.17
N ASN A 259 15.27 -8.78 13.29
CA ASN A 259 16.02 -8.80 14.55
C ASN A 259 16.31 -7.38 15.11
N GLY A 260 15.42 -6.42 14.83
CA GLY A 260 15.57 -5.02 15.23
C GLY A 260 16.50 -4.20 14.34
N LYS A 261 16.93 -4.75 13.19
CA LYS A 261 17.66 -4.01 12.17
C LYS A 261 16.71 -3.66 11.04
N SER A 262 16.60 -2.40 10.72
CA SER A 262 15.71 -1.90 9.68
C SER A 262 16.34 -2.00 8.30
N ALA A 263 15.50 -2.14 7.30
CA ALA A 263 15.89 -2.02 5.90
C ALA A 263 16.42 -0.61 5.60
N PHE A 264 17.40 -0.53 4.73
CA PHE A 264 17.87 0.75 4.23
C PHE A 264 17.06 1.15 2.99
N VAL A 265 16.31 2.22 3.11
CA VAL A 265 15.47 2.75 2.02
C VAL A 265 16.25 3.80 1.24
N LYS A 266 16.66 3.48 0.01
CA LYS A 266 17.31 4.37 -0.91
C LYS A 266 16.26 5.10 -1.76
N GLY A 267 16.30 6.43 -1.76
CA GLY A 267 15.28 7.23 -2.41
C GLY A 267 13.89 6.99 -1.79
N ASN A 268 12.90 6.61 -2.60
CA ASN A 268 11.56 6.22 -2.15
C ASN A 268 11.36 4.69 -2.04
N GLY A 269 12.45 3.94 -2.04
CA GLY A 269 12.42 2.49 -1.92
C GLY A 269 11.98 1.73 -3.16
N GLY A 270 11.72 2.41 -4.27
CA GLY A 270 11.33 1.79 -5.55
C GLY A 270 9.87 1.31 -5.63
N TRP A 271 9.12 1.39 -4.53
CA TRP A 271 7.73 0.92 -4.43
C TRP A 271 6.69 2.04 -4.58
N GLY A 272 7.12 3.30 -4.72
CA GLY A 272 6.25 4.47 -4.82
C GLY A 272 5.33 4.65 -3.62
N ILE A 273 4.39 5.59 -3.75
CA ILE A 273 3.38 5.89 -2.72
C ILE A 273 2.08 5.16 -3.07
N ALA A 274 1.55 4.37 -2.13
CA ALA A 274 0.31 3.59 -2.32
C ALA A 274 -0.36 3.26 -0.97
N PRO A 275 -1.61 2.74 -0.98
CA PRO A 275 -2.14 2.01 0.17
C PRO A 275 -1.21 0.86 0.52
N ARG A 276 -0.99 0.59 1.80
CA ARG A 276 0.00 -0.39 2.26
C ARG A 276 -0.55 -1.30 3.34
N THR A 277 -0.05 -2.52 3.35
CA THR A 277 -0.29 -3.49 4.41
C THR A 277 1.06 -4.02 4.91
N ALA A 278 1.22 -4.14 6.21
CA ALA A 278 2.41 -4.74 6.80
C ALA A 278 2.06 -5.55 8.05
N ILE A 279 2.93 -6.50 8.37
CA ILE A 279 2.84 -7.32 9.56
C ILE A 279 4.14 -7.22 10.35
N GLY A 280 4.06 -7.23 11.67
CA GLY A 280 5.23 -7.21 12.55
C GLY A 280 5.01 -7.95 13.84
N GLN A 281 6.10 -8.12 14.60
CA GLN A 281 6.05 -8.62 15.97
C GLN A 281 7.11 -7.94 16.83
N ARG A 282 6.71 -7.53 18.01
CA ARG A 282 7.56 -6.94 19.05
C ARG A 282 8.34 -8.02 19.82
N LYS A 283 9.38 -7.60 20.55
CA LYS A 283 10.17 -8.51 21.40
C LYS A 283 9.36 -9.13 22.54
N ASP A 284 8.33 -8.43 23.02
CA ASP A 284 7.40 -8.91 24.06
C ASP A 284 6.33 -9.88 23.52
N GLY A 285 6.38 -10.18 22.22
CA GLY A 285 5.51 -11.13 21.53
C GLY A 285 4.25 -10.53 20.94
N ILE A 286 3.92 -9.26 21.20
CA ILE A 286 2.73 -8.58 20.62
C ILE A 286 2.90 -8.51 19.11
N ALA A 287 1.91 -9.02 18.39
CA ALA A 287 1.88 -8.92 16.92
C ALA A 287 1.22 -7.61 16.47
N LEU A 288 1.68 -7.08 15.34
CA LEU A 288 1.26 -5.81 14.78
C LEU A 288 0.74 -6.02 13.36
N PHE A 289 -0.50 -5.64 13.11
CA PHE A 289 -1.08 -5.52 11.77
C PHE A 289 -1.21 -4.04 11.42
N LEU A 290 -0.58 -3.62 10.33
CA LEU A 290 -0.60 -2.22 9.87
C LEU A 290 -1.29 -2.13 8.52
N VAL A 291 -2.26 -1.23 8.42
CA VAL A 291 -2.95 -0.89 7.17
C VAL A 291 -2.94 0.62 6.99
N ILE A 292 -2.39 1.08 5.88
CA ILE A 292 -2.34 2.49 5.51
C ILE A 292 -3.28 2.73 4.34
N ASN A 293 -4.20 3.68 4.49
CA ASN A 293 -5.04 4.16 3.40
C ASN A 293 -4.20 4.87 2.33
N GLY A 294 -4.68 4.89 1.10
CA GLY A 294 -4.00 5.62 0.04
C GLY A 294 -4.89 5.86 -1.17
N ARG A 295 -4.40 6.61 -2.16
CA ARG A 295 -5.14 7.01 -3.37
C ARG A 295 -6.42 7.79 -3.06
N LEU A 296 -6.46 8.46 -1.91
CA LEU A 296 -7.56 9.29 -1.44
C LEU A 296 -7.09 10.74 -1.31
N ALA A 297 -8.00 11.70 -1.40
CA ALA A 297 -7.67 13.11 -1.18
C ALA A 297 -7.16 13.38 0.26
N THR A 298 -7.60 12.59 1.22
CA THR A 298 -7.21 12.66 2.64
C THR A 298 -6.04 11.76 3.02
N SER A 299 -5.61 10.87 2.12
CA SER A 299 -4.52 9.92 2.34
C SER A 299 -3.97 9.51 0.97
N ILE A 300 -2.84 10.09 0.58
CA ILE A 300 -2.20 9.74 -0.71
C ILE A 300 -1.64 8.31 -0.64
N GLY A 301 -1.17 7.91 0.52
CA GLY A 301 -0.55 6.62 0.82
C GLY A 301 0.84 6.79 1.44
N ALA A 302 1.50 5.67 1.64
CA ALA A 302 2.82 5.55 2.25
C ALA A 302 3.84 4.91 1.30
N ASP A 303 5.11 5.25 1.46
CA ASP A 303 6.24 4.54 0.86
C ASP A 303 6.83 3.50 1.85
N MET A 304 7.94 2.86 1.48
CA MET A 304 8.57 1.85 2.33
C MET A 304 9.27 2.45 3.55
N SER A 305 9.72 3.70 3.48
CA SER A 305 10.30 4.41 4.61
C SER A 305 9.26 4.69 5.68
N ASP A 306 8.08 5.16 5.24
CA ASP A 306 6.94 5.42 6.14
C ASP A 306 6.51 4.13 6.89
N LEU A 307 6.41 2.99 6.16
CA LEU A 307 6.07 1.71 6.80
C LEU A 307 7.10 1.27 7.82
N THR A 308 8.38 1.39 7.47
CA THR A 308 9.49 1.03 8.35
C THR A 308 9.48 1.91 9.59
N GLU A 309 9.32 3.22 9.44
CA GLU A 309 9.24 4.17 10.54
C GLU A 309 8.07 3.86 11.50
N VAL A 310 6.89 3.58 10.96
CA VAL A 310 5.74 3.21 11.81
C VAL A 310 6.06 1.94 12.60
N MET A 311 6.55 0.89 11.95
CA MET A 311 6.87 -0.37 12.62
C MET A 311 7.97 -0.21 13.68
N GLU A 312 8.99 0.61 13.42
CA GLU A 312 10.03 0.96 14.39
C GLU A 312 9.47 1.70 15.61
N ASN A 313 8.68 2.73 15.37
CA ASN A 313 8.08 3.54 16.42
C ASN A 313 7.24 2.68 17.38
N TYR A 314 6.51 1.71 16.86
CA TYR A 314 5.71 0.77 17.66
C TYR A 314 6.52 -0.45 18.16
N GLY A 315 7.83 -0.45 17.96
CA GLY A 315 8.77 -1.38 18.60
C GLY A 315 8.80 -2.76 17.97
N ALA A 316 8.49 -2.92 16.69
CA ALA A 316 8.63 -4.19 15.99
C ALA A 316 10.09 -4.66 16.00
N ALA A 317 10.33 -5.89 16.41
CA ALA A 317 11.60 -6.57 16.28
C ALA A 317 11.76 -7.19 14.89
N ASN A 318 10.65 -7.60 14.31
CA ASN A 318 10.54 -8.14 12.96
C ASN A 318 9.32 -7.52 12.30
N ALA A 319 9.45 -7.09 11.04
CA ALA A 319 8.34 -6.56 10.24
C ALA A 319 8.57 -6.80 8.76
N ALA A 320 7.48 -7.01 8.02
CA ALA A 320 7.50 -7.19 6.58
C ALA A 320 6.32 -6.49 5.91
N ASN A 321 6.55 -6.00 4.70
CA ASN A 321 5.48 -5.53 3.82
C ASN A 321 4.70 -6.72 3.27
N LEU A 322 3.41 -6.55 3.11
CA LEU A 322 2.47 -7.47 2.50
C LEU A 322 1.89 -6.86 1.22
N ASP A 323 0.99 -7.57 0.55
CA ASP A 323 0.31 -7.04 -0.63
C ASP A 323 -0.44 -5.75 -0.27
N GLY A 324 -0.30 -4.77 -1.12
CA GLY A 324 -0.78 -3.42 -0.90
C GLY A 324 -1.72 -2.94 -2.02
N GLY A 325 -1.77 -1.62 -2.19
CA GLY A 325 -2.59 -1.02 -3.25
C GLY A 325 -4.06 -1.33 -3.08
N SER A 326 -4.70 -1.85 -4.12
CA SER A 326 -6.13 -2.21 -4.10
C SER A 326 -6.46 -3.41 -3.22
N SER A 327 -5.45 -4.15 -2.75
CA SER A 327 -5.63 -5.29 -1.84
C SER A 327 -5.61 -4.89 -0.37
N THR A 328 -5.30 -3.63 -0.05
CA THR A 328 -5.18 -3.14 1.32
C THR A 328 -6.55 -3.08 2.01
N GLU A 329 -6.83 -4.07 2.84
CA GLU A 329 -8.13 -4.22 3.50
C GLU A 329 -7.98 -4.70 4.95
N LEU A 330 -8.74 -4.08 5.86
CA LEU A 330 -8.81 -4.43 7.28
C LEU A 330 -10.26 -4.55 7.74
N VAL A 331 -10.60 -5.68 8.31
CA VAL A 331 -11.90 -5.98 8.91
C VAL A 331 -11.74 -6.20 10.40
N ILE A 332 -12.61 -5.59 11.19
CA ILE A 332 -12.75 -5.86 12.63
C ILE A 332 -14.21 -6.07 12.94
N ASN A 333 -14.55 -7.17 13.61
CA ASN A 333 -15.94 -7.52 13.97
C ASN A 333 -16.89 -7.47 12.75
N ASN A 334 -16.46 -8.03 11.62
CA ASN A 334 -17.17 -8.05 10.34
C ASN A 334 -17.47 -6.67 9.73
N LYS A 335 -16.74 -5.63 10.11
CA LYS A 335 -16.82 -4.29 9.53
C LYS A 335 -15.50 -3.89 8.91
N ILE A 336 -15.53 -3.32 7.72
CA ILE A 336 -14.36 -2.69 7.09
C ILE A 336 -13.98 -1.45 7.91
N ILE A 337 -12.73 -1.34 8.28
CA ILE A 337 -12.20 -0.24 9.12
C ILE A 337 -11.46 0.80 8.30
N ASN A 338 -10.67 0.37 7.32
CA ASN A 338 -9.97 1.26 6.40
C ASN A 338 -10.87 1.68 5.23
N THR A 339 -10.34 2.47 4.29
CA THR A 339 -11.04 2.88 3.07
C THR A 339 -10.44 2.15 1.86
N PRO A 340 -11.00 0.99 1.45
CA PRO A 340 -10.53 0.25 0.29
C PRO A 340 -10.72 1.03 -1.00
N VAL A 341 -9.82 0.81 -1.98
CA VAL A 341 -9.80 1.52 -3.27
C VAL A 341 -9.83 0.56 -4.46
N ALA A 342 -10.34 -0.64 -4.26
CA ALA A 342 -10.59 -1.58 -5.35
C ALA A 342 -11.84 -1.21 -6.14
N GLY A 343 -11.94 -1.66 -7.39
CA GLY A 343 -13.11 -1.42 -8.24
C GLY A 343 -14.28 -2.38 -8.01
N GLY A 344 -14.19 -3.31 -7.05
CA GLY A 344 -15.22 -4.29 -6.74
C GLY A 344 -16.38 -3.75 -5.91
N GLU A 345 -17.28 -4.62 -5.53
CA GLU A 345 -18.42 -4.29 -4.68
C GLU A 345 -17.93 -3.72 -3.33
N ASN A 346 -18.46 -2.57 -2.93
CA ASN A 346 -18.04 -1.83 -1.73
C ASN A 346 -16.53 -1.43 -1.70
N GLY A 347 -15.88 -1.33 -2.87
CA GLY A 347 -14.45 -1.04 -2.96
C GLY A 347 -13.55 -2.23 -2.60
N LEU A 348 -14.11 -3.42 -2.41
CA LEU A 348 -13.37 -4.61 -2.00
C LEU A 348 -12.84 -5.40 -3.20
N ARG A 349 -11.74 -6.12 -2.98
CA ARG A 349 -11.12 -7.01 -3.94
C ARG A 349 -11.27 -8.46 -3.52
N ASN A 350 -11.51 -9.35 -4.49
CA ASN A 350 -11.38 -10.78 -4.24
C ASN A 350 -9.89 -11.16 -4.17
N MET A 351 -9.51 -11.86 -3.11
CA MET A 351 -8.12 -12.25 -2.85
C MET A 351 -8.05 -13.71 -2.42
N SER A 352 -6.85 -14.28 -2.48
CA SER A 352 -6.62 -15.70 -2.17
C SER A 352 -6.27 -15.98 -0.72
N THR A 353 -5.57 -15.04 -0.04
CA THR A 353 -4.99 -15.25 1.29
C THR A 353 -5.23 -14.07 2.23
N PHE A 354 -5.45 -14.39 3.51
CA PHE A 354 -5.74 -13.40 4.55
C PHE A 354 -5.10 -13.82 5.87
N TRP A 355 -4.60 -12.86 6.63
CA TRP A 355 -4.31 -13.02 8.05
C TRP A 355 -5.59 -12.84 8.84
N VAL A 356 -5.91 -13.78 9.70
CA VAL A 356 -7.12 -13.73 10.55
C VAL A 356 -6.76 -13.94 12.02
N VAL A 357 -7.52 -13.29 12.90
CA VAL A 357 -7.46 -13.45 14.36
C VAL A 357 -8.82 -13.95 14.84
N LYS A 358 -8.83 -15.05 15.60
CA LYS A 358 -10.05 -15.71 16.08
C LYS A 358 -10.28 -15.51 17.56
#